data_ca10daec86d5483aa28c16070a4de588
#
_entry.id   ca10daec86d5483aa28c16070a4de588
#
_cell.length_a   1.000
_cell.length_b   1.000
_cell.length_c   1.000
_cell.angle_alpha   90.00
_cell.angle_beta   90.00
_cell.angle_gamma   90.00
#
_symmetry.space_group_name_H-M   'P 1'
#
loop_
_entity.id
_entity.type
_entity.pdbx_description
1 polymer ?
#
loop_
_entity_poly.entity_id
_entity_poly.type
_entity_poly.pdbx_seq_one_letter_code
_entity_poly.pdbx_strand_id
1 'polypeptide(L)'
;MSNQETNLNLANYIITLATKPNAKENIALLLESLFDSNQKDKQEEERLERAASSIVTFSKKEIEKMPQKFRKIFKTGKARAHVRLRKDNIYEIKWQFNNEVIIATSKHLDICKEKFIEKLAQSNSLSSCLRQRRQTVKTQTPLIPYMEKWLETTKKPFIKEVTYKEYVQTVRAYIVPQFNKRTIESVQAFEIQEMLNEITESGRNRTAKKIYQLLSPLFEYAVADGIITLNPMAKVRLARYEVEHGTPLTKEEELTLIQTMKEKPLVCYQAYVFMMYTGLRRSELASVEIDDNWITLTTGKQRKGMKEKNRSLPISPMLRKVLPFIDVEKIKTAPIRVLTDRIKDVFENHHLHDLRHTFITRAQECGIRREIVSLWAGHKADSSITTTVYTHFQERSELQLQEMEKYNYEY
;
A
#
# COMPACT_ATOMS: atom_id res chain seq x y z
N MET A 1 12.61 7.42 2.09
CA MET A 1 13.64 8.23 1.41
C MET A 1 14.24 9.17 2.43
N SER A 2 15.56 9.23 2.55
CA SER A 2 16.23 10.07 3.54
C SER A 2 16.09 11.55 3.17
N ASN A 3 16.17 12.46 4.17
CA ASN A 3 16.19 13.91 3.92
C ASN A 3 17.31 14.32 2.93
N GLN A 4 18.34 13.50 2.80
CA GLN A 4 19.44 13.68 1.84
C GLN A 4 19.00 13.44 0.39
N GLU A 5 18.19 12.40 0.12
CA GLU A 5 17.70 12.12 -1.24
C GLU A 5 16.69 13.16 -1.74
N THR A 6 15.85 13.70 -0.85
CA THR A 6 14.89 14.75 -1.22
C THR A 6 15.62 16.08 -1.50
N ASN A 7 16.64 16.40 -0.70
CA ASN A 7 17.47 17.58 -0.90
C ASN A 7 18.36 17.45 -2.15
N LEU A 8 18.88 16.25 -2.43
CA LEU A 8 19.65 15.96 -3.63
C LEU A 8 18.81 16.05 -4.89
N ASN A 9 17.57 15.57 -4.84
CA ASN A 9 16.60 15.68 -5.96
C ASN A 9 16.20 17.15 -6.21
N LEU A 10 16.02 17.95 -5.17
CA LEU A 10 15.73 19.38 -5.30
C LEU A 10 16.95 20.14 -5.86
N ALA A 11 18.17 19.82 -5.40
CA ALA A 11 19.40 20.40 -5.91
C ALA A 11 19.62 20.05 -7.38
N ASN A 12 19.44 18.79 -7.76
CA ASN A 12 19.53 18.32 -9.16
C ASN A 12 18.47 18.97 -10.05
N TYR A 13 17.26 19.17 -9.52
CA TYR A 13 16.19 19.83 -10.25
C TYR A 13 16.47 21.34 -10.45
N ILE A 14 17.01 22.04 -9.44
CA ILE A 14 17.45 23.43 -9.54
C ILE A 14 18.61 23.56 -10.52
N ILE A 15 19.58 22.64 -10.52
CA ILE A 15 20.69 22.60 -11.48
C ILE A 15 20.14 22.41 -12.91
N THR A 16 19.20 21.51 -13.10
CA THR A 16 18.55 21.26 -14.39
C THR A 16 17.76 22.46 -14.90
N LEU A 17 17.13 23.22 -14.01
CA LEU A 17 16.42 24.45 -14.36
C LEU A 17 17.39 25.61 -14.67
N ALA A 18 18.51 25.68 -13.98
CA ALA A 18 19.52 26.73 -14.19
C ALA A 18 20.26 26.62 -15.54
N THR A 19 20.23 25.45 -16.19
CA THR A 19 20.83 25.20 -17.51
C THR A 19 19.92 25.48 -18.69
N LYS A 20 18.62 25.76 -18.46
CA LYS A 20 17.63 26.03 -19.54
C LYS A 20 17.58 27.52 -19.93
N PRO A 21 17.19 27.82 -21.20
CA PRO A 21 17.16 29.22 -21.72
C PRO A 21 16.26 30.20 -20.93
N ASN A 22 15.30 29.72 -20.14
CA ASN A 22 14.42 30.52 -19.28
C ASN A 22 14.60 30.22 -17.80
N ALA A 23 15.86 30.07 -17.34
CA ALA A 23 16.18 29.65 -15.97
C ALA A 23 15.56 30.54 -14.88
N LYS A 24 15.35 31.83 -15.11
CA LYS A 24 14.72 32.76 -14.16
C LYS A 24 13.24 32.46 -13.94
N GLU A 25 12.48 32.24 -15.03
CA GLU A 25 11.06 31.94 -14.99
C GLU A 25 10.78 30.55 -14.43
N ASN A 26 11.61 29.59 -14.80
CA ASN A 26 11.46 28.20 -14.33
C ASN A 26 11.79 28.03 -12.83
N ILE A 27 12.77 28.80 -12.32
CA ILE A 27 13.06 28.86 -10.88
C ILE A 27 11.96 29.60 -10.12
N ALA A 28 11.42 30.68 -10.67
CA ALA A 28 10.28 31.39 -10.08
C ALA A 28 9.04 30.50 -10.01
N LEU A 29 8.68 29.79 -11.08
CA LEU A 29 7.55 28.84 -11.12
C LEU A 29 7.72 27.67 -10.14
N LEU A 30 8.93 27.16 -9.97
CA LEU A 30 9.21 26.12 -8.96
C LEU A 30 8.97 26.65 -7.55
N LEU A 31 9.41 27.87 -7.31
CA LEU A 31 9.28 28.52 -6.01
C LEU A 31 7.81 28.93 -5.77
N GLU A 32 7.06 29.37 -6.77
CA GLU A 32 5.60 29.59 -6.69
C GLU A 32 4.85 28.29 -6.36
N SER A 33 5.18 27.18 -6.98
CA SER A 33 4.56 25.86 -6.70
C SER A 33 4.83 25.35 -5.28
N LEU A 34 5.87 25.83 -4.64
CA LEU A 34 6.25 25.47 -3.27
C LEU A 34 5.61 26.42 -2.21
N PHE A 35 4.95 27.53 -2.63
CA PHE A 35 4.69 28.63 -1.70
C PHE A 35 3.35 29.37 -1.88
N ASP A 36 2.25 28.72 -1.98
CA ASP A 36 0.94 29.39 -2.06
C ASP A 36 0.39 29.74 -0.66
N SER A 37 0.57 30.97 -0.18
CA SER A 37 -0.32 31.71 0.76
C SER A 37 0.25 33.02 1.36
N ASN A 38 -0.62 34.04 1.50
CA ASN A 38 -0.60 35.31 2.25
C ASN A 38 0.39 36.42 1.92
N GLN A 39 -0.17 37.63 1.68
CA GLN A 39 0.54 38.82 1.11
C GLN A 39 1.76 39.36 1.89
N LYS A 40 1.87 39.19 3.19
CA LYS A 40 3.07 39.64 3.95
C LYS A 40 4.25 38.67 3.82
N ASP A 41 3.98 37.40 3.74
CA ASP A 41 5.01 36.38 3.54
C ASP A 41 5.52 36.39 2.10
N LYS A 42 4.68 36.77 1.12
CA LYS A 42 5.02 36.89 -0.29
C LYS A 42 6.16 37.90 -0.55
N GLN A 43 6.17 39.04 0.17
CA GLN A 43 7.25 40.06 0.00
C GLN A 43 8.61 39.62 0.54
N GLU A 44 8.63 38.84 1.62
CA GLU A 44 9.88 38.30 2.18
C GLU A 44 10.39 37.10 1.36
N GLU A 45 9.49 36.37 0.74
CA GLU A 45 9.73 35.29 -0.24
C GLU A 45 10.38 35.83 -1.51
N GLU A 46 9.76 36.77 -2.14
CA GLU A 46 10.31 37.42 -3.33
C GLU A 46 11.70 38.00 -3.09
N ARG A 47 11.97 38.44 -1.85
CA ARG A 47 13.29 38.95 -1.47
C ARG A 47 14.34 37.84 -1.31
N LEU A 48 13.98 36.70 -0.68
CA LEU A 48 14.87 35.52 -0.54
C LEU A 48 15.12 34.88 -1.90
N GLU A 49 14.11 34.80 -2.73
CA GLU A 49 14.16 34.32 -4.11
C GLU A 49 15.08 35.20 -4.98
N ARG A 50 14.87 36.51 -4.91
CA ARG A 50 15.73 37.46 -5.61
C ARG A 50 17.18 37.38 -5.14
N ALA A 51 17.43 37.13 -3.85
CA ALA A 51 18.78 36.97 -3.32
C ALA A 51 19.41 35.66 -3.80
N ALA A 52 18.68 34.52 -3.73
CA ALA A 52 19.19 33.21 -4.17
C ALA A 52 19.37 33.17 -5.71
N SER A 53 18.38 33.65 -6.46
CA SER A 53 18.44 33.75 -7.93
C SER A 53 19.55 34.72 -8.40
N SER A 54 19.73 35.81 -7.70
CA SER A 54 20.81 36.75 -8.02
C SER A 54 22.19 36.17 -7.80
N ILE A 55 22.37 35.33 -6.79
CA ILE A 55 23.65 34.63 -6.53
C ILE A 55 23.97 33.66 -7.66
N VAL A 56 22.98 32.95 -8.16
CA VAL A 56 23.14 31.92 -9.22
C VAL A 56 23.24 32.54 -10.60
N THR A 57 22.59 33.71 -10.84
CA THR A 57 22.54 34.38 -12.14
C THR A 57 23.71 35.32 -12.40
N PHE A 58 24.61 35.58 -11.44
CA PHE A 58 25.78 36.41 -11.66
C PHE A 58 26.68 35.87 -12.77
N SER A 59 26.92 36.69 -13.79
CA SER A 59 27.83 36.36 -14.86
C SER A 59 29.28 36.65 -14.45
N LYS A 60 30.21 35.93 -15.08
CA LYS A 60 31.63 36.14 -14.89
C LYS A 60 32.05 37.60 -15.19
N LYS A 61 31.50 38.21 -16.24
CA LYS A 61 31.74 39.60 -16.62
C LYS A 61 31.29 40.66 -15.59
N GLU A 62 30.20 40.34 -14.84
CA GLU A 62 29.72 41.24 -13.78
C GLU A 62 30.61 41.20 -12.55
N ILE A 63 31.14 40.02 -12.19
CA ILE A 63 32.01 39.86 -11.03
C ILE A 63 33.40 40.40 -11.30
N GLU A 64 33.93 40.24 -12.51
CA GLU A 64 35.23 40.75 -12.93
C GLU A 64 35.28 42.31 -13.00
N LYS A 65 34.14 42.94 -13.29
CA LYS A 65 34.02 44.40 -13.27
C LYS A 65 33.88 44.99 -11.86
N MET A 66 33.73 44.17 -10.83
CA MET A 66 33.63 44.66 -9.45
C MET A 66 35.00 44.96 -8.89
N PRO A 67 35.21 46.07 -8.13
CA PRO A 67 36.45 46.32 -7.42
C PRO A 67 36.80 45.11 -6.51
N GLN A 68 38.07 44.77 -6.42
CA GLN A 68 38.53 43.60 -5.62
C GLN A 68 38.10 43.62 -4.14
N LYS A 69 37.71 44.73 -3.60
CA LYS A 69 37.18 44.91 -2.25
C LYS A 69 35.64 44.89 -2.21
N PHE A 70 34.97 44.84 -3.35
CA PHE A 70 33.52 44.93 -3.42
C PHE A 70 32.93 43.53 -3.28
N ARG A 71 31.94 43.41 -2.42
CA ARG A 71 31.08 42.26 -2.30
C ARG A 71 29.65 42.73 -2.40
N LYS A 72 28.88 42.14 -3.27
CA LYS A 72 27.46 42.37 -3.28
C LYS A 72 26.82 41.62 -2.16
N ILE A 73 26.19 42.32 -1.23
CA ILE A 73 25.54 41.73 -0.06
C ILE A 73 24.04 41.74 -0.32
N PHE A 74 23.45 40.59 -0.24
CA PHE A 74 22.00 40.40 -0.27
C PHE A 74 21.54 40.19 1.18
N LYS A 75 20.68 41.09 1.65
CA LYS A 75 20.06 40.94 2.99
C LYS A 75 18.58 40.69 2.81
N THR A 76 18.09 39.66 3.46
CA THR A 76 16.68 39.29 3.48
C THR A 76 16.32 38.82 4.86
N GLY A 77 15.67 39.68 5.65
CA GLY A 77 15.41 39.33 7.03
C GLY A 77 16.68 38.96 7.78
N LYS A 78 16.73 37.73 8.31
CA LYS A 78 17.91 37.15 9.04
C LYS A 78 18.96 36.56 8.11
N ALA A 79 18.68 36.38 6.81
CA ALA A 79 19.61 35.79 5.87
C ALA A 79 20.56 36.85 5.27
N ARG A 80 21.82 36.50 5.14
CA ARG A 80 22.85 37.32 4.47
C ARG A 80 23.61 36.49 3.47
N ALA A 81 23.76 36.99 2.26
CA ALA A 81 24.54 36.34 1.23
C ALA A 81 25.48 37.32 0.54
N HIS A 82 26.64 36.82 0.09
CA HIS A 82 27.49 37.61 -0.78
C HIS A 82 28.21 36.76 -1.82
N VAL A 83 28.54 37.42 -2.94
CA VAL A 83 29.42 36.88 -4.00
C VAL A 83 30.58 37.85 -4.19
N ARG A 84 31.77 37.34 -4.26
CA ARG A 84 32.98 38.12 -4.54
C ARG A 84 34.05 37.31 -5.28
N LEU A 85 34.92 38.07 -6.02
CA LEU A 85 36.22 37.55 -6.45
C LEU A 85 37.29 37.99 -5.41
N ARG A 86 38.02 37.03 -4.87
CA ARG A 86 39.10 37.29 -3.91
C ARG A 86 40.37 37.75 -4.63
N LYS A 87 41.37 38.28 -3.88
CA LYS A 87 42.63 38.76 -4.42
C LYS A 87 43.48 37.64 -5.08
N ASP A 88 43.25 36.41 -4.68
CA ASP A 88 43.87 35.18 -5.19
C ASP A 88 43.18 34.62 -6.43
N ASN A 89 42.36 35.39 -7.09
CA ASN A 89 41.52 35.00 -8.24
C ASN A 89 40.58 33.81 -7.97
N ILE A 90 40.15 33.68 -6.72
CA ILE A 90 39.20 32.65 -6.30
C ILE A 90 37.82 33.30 -6.14
N TYR A 91 36.78 32.75 -6.79
CA TYR A 91 35.39 33.10 -6.55
C TYR A 91 34.97 32.55 -5.21
N GLU A 92 34.25 33.38 -4.42
CA GLU A 92 33.70 32.98 -3.13
C GLU A 92 32.20 33.34 -3.09
N ILE A 93 31.37 32.35 -2.76
CA ILE A 93 29.98 32.53 -2.43
C ILE A 93 29.80 32.17 -0.96
N LYS A 94 29.25 33.11 -0.18
CA LYS A 94 28.97 32.90 1.23
C LYS A 94 27.51 33.16 1.52
N TRP A 95 26.88 32.26 2.25
CA TRP A 95 25.51 32.37 2.76
C TRP A 95 25.54 32.22 4.28
N GLN A 96 24.75 33.06 4.96
CA GLN A 96 24.61 33.00 6.42
C GLN A 96 23.15 33.14 6.80
N PHE A 97 22.65 32.17 7.57
CA PHE A 97 21.30 32.17 8.10
C PHE A 97 21.29 31.41 9.44
N ASN A 98 20.63 31.98 10.50
CA ASN A 98 20.49 31.36 11.82
C ASN A 98 21.78 30.70 12.37
N ASN A 99 22.90 31.43 12.39
CA ASN A 99 24.22 30.97 12.81
C ASN A 99 24.91 29.91 11.93
N GLU A 100 24.23 29.40 10.89
CA GLU A 100 24.90 28.58 9.89
C GLU A 100 25.55 29.44 8.82
N VAL A 101 26.76 29.03 8.44
CA VAL A 101 27.53 29.73 7.40
C VAL A 101 27.96 28.71 6.35
N ILE A 102 27.51 28.91 5.12
CA ILE A 102 27.88 28.11 3.96
C ILE A 102 28.86 28.91 3.11
N ILE A 103 30.01 28.36 2.83
CA ILE A 103 31.01 28.97 1.97
C ILE A 103 31.39 27.99 0.87
N ALA A 104 31.33 28.46 -0.36
CA ALA A 104 31.86 27.77 -1.52
C ALA A 104 32.95 28.64 -2.17
N THR A 105 34.03 28.01 -2.58
CA THR A 105 35.16 28.68 -3.25
C THR A 105 35.60 27.84 -4.43
N SER A 106 36.00 28.51 -5.54
CA SER A 106 36.58 27.85 -6.70
C SER A 106 37.27 28.89 -7.59
N LYS A 107 38.26 28.43 -8.39
CA LYS A 107 38.89 29.24 -9.44
C LYS A 107 37.91 29.51 -10.63
N HIS A 108 36.91 28.70 -10.79
CA HIS A 108 35.87 28.82 -11.82
C HIS A 108 34.53 29.16 -11.16
N LEU A 109 33.83 30.17 -11.68
CA LEU A 109 32.58 30.65 -11.11
C LEU A 109 31.49 29.59 -11.14
N ASP A 110 31.39 28.85 -12.25
CA ASP A 110 30.32 27.84 -12.43
C ASP A 110 30.51 26.69 -11.43
N ILE A 111 31.78 26.23 -11.27
CA ILE A 111 32.12 25.21 -10.25
C ILE A 111 31.88 25.76 -8.81
N CYS A 112 32.06 27.06 -8.60
CA CYS A 112 31.81 27.68 -7.31
C CYS A 112 30.30 27.68 -7.00
N LYS A 113 29.47 27.95 -8.02
CA LYS A 113 28.00 27.91 -7.92
C LYS A 113 27.50 26.50 -7.65
N GLU A 114 27.99 25.49 -8.38
CA GLU A 114 27.65 24.07 -8.16
C GLU A 114 27.98 23.64 -6.73
N LYS A 115 29.21 23.87 -6.27
CA LYS A 115 29.62 23.58 -4.89
C LYS A 115 28.78 24.31 -3.83
N PHE A 116 28.35 25.53 -4.15
CA PHE A 116 27.48 26.28 -3.24
C PHE A 116 26.09 25.64 -3.16
N ILE A 117 25.50 25.28 -4.29
CA ILE A 117 24.19 24.62 -4.36
C ILE A 117 24.23 23.26 -3.64
N GLU A 118 25.28 22.49 -3.88
CA GLU A 118 25.49 21.19 -3.23
C GLU A 118 25.58 21.32 -1.70
N LYS A 119 26.39 22.24 -1.21
CA LYS A 119 26.53 22.53 0.22
C LYS A 119 25.25 23.10 0.83
N LEU A 120 24.50 23.93 0.10
CA LEU A 120 23.23 24.48 0.54
C LEU A 120 22.16 23.36 0.66
N ALA A 121 22.16 22.40 -0.27
CA ALA A 121 21.29 21.25 -0.23
C ALA A 121 21.60 20.30 0.94
N GLN A 122 22.88 20.17 1.31
CA GLN A 122 23.33 19.36 2.45
C GLN A 122 23.14 20.07 3.81
N SER A 123 23.00 21.39 3.81
CA SER A 123 22.87 22.17 5.04
C SER A 123 21.43 22.13 5.60
N ASN A 124 21.34 22.27 6.92
CA ASN A 124 20.07 22.47 7.58
C ASN A 124 19.52 23.89 7.39
N SER A 125 20.29 24.80 6.84
CA SER A 125 19.97 26.23 6.71
C SER A 125 18.79 26.48 5.78
N LEU A 126 18.77 25.88 4.59
CA LEU A 126 17.65 25.97 3.68
C LEU A 126 16.42 25.20 4.21
N SER A 127 16.66 23.99 4.72
CA SER A 127 15.58 23.19 5.31
C SER A 127 15.03 23.79 6.61
N SER A 128 15.83 24.51 7.42
CA SER A 128 15.34 25.22 8.60
C SER A 128 14.58 26.50 8.23
N CYS A 129 15.00 27.21 7.18
CA CYS A 129 14.27 28.35 6.63
C CYS A 129 12.91 27.91 6.08
N LEU A 130 12.88 26.80 5.33
CA LEU A 130 11.64 26.20 4.81
C LEU A 130 10.76 25.61 5.91
N ARG A 131 11.37 25.04 6.99
CA ARG A 131 10.63 24.51 8.15
C ARG A 131 10.00 25.60 9.01
N GLN A 132 10.70 26.71 9.29
CA GLN A 132 10.12 27.84 10.03
C GLN A 132 8.92 28.43 9.31
N ARG A 133 8.91 28.43 7.99
CA ARG A 133 7.78 28.86 7.17
C ARG A 133 6.58 27.93 7.20
N ARG A 134 6.81 26.61 7.12
CA ARG A 134 5.74 25.61 7.25
C ARG A 134 5.07 25.65 8.63
N GLN A 135 5.75 26.14 9.66
CA GLN A 135 5.18 26.32 11.00
C GLN A 135 4.28 27.57 11.13
N THR A 136 4.38 28.55 10.22
CA THR A 136 3.57 29.78 10.29
C THR A 136 2.24 29.70 9.57
N VAL A 137 2.06 28.77 8.65
CA VAL A 137 0.76 28.45 8.03
C VAL A 137 0.25 27.14 8.65
N LYS A 138 -0.41 27.23 9.79
CA LYS A 138 -1.23 26.13 10.33
C LYS A 138 -2.51 25.99 9.48
N THR A 139 -2.39 25.44 8.29
CA THR A 139 -3.54 24.84 7.61
C THR A 139 -3.95 23.64 8.47
N GLN A 140 -5.00 23.82 9.25
CA GLN A 140 -5.56 22.71 10.04
C GLN A 140 -6.31 21.80 9.07
N THR A 141 -5.67 20.74 8.61
CA THR A 141 -6.29 19.75 7.72
C THR A 141 -7.01 18.69 8.54
N PRO A 142 -8.36 18.68 8.59
CA PRO A 142 -9.09 17.68 9.35
C PRO A 142 -8.76 16.28 8.85
N LEU A 143 -8.40 15.36 9.75
CA LEU A 143 -7.93 14.01 9.39
C LEU A 143 -9.02 13.21 8.67
N ILE A 144 -10.24 13.19 9.20
CA ILE A 144 -11.31 12.33 8.66
C ILE A 144 -11.73 12.74 7.25
N PRO A 145 -12.05 14.02 6.95
CA PRO A 145 -12.35 14.45 5.58
C PRO A 145 -11.21 14.18 4.59
N TYR A 146 -9.96 14.39 5.01
CA TYR A 146 -8.81 14.08 4.16
C TYR A 146 -8.70 12.57 3.88
N MET A 147 -8.90 11.73 4.90
CA MET A 147 -8.88 10.28 4.77
C MET A 147 -10.00 9.77 3.85
N GLU A 148 -11.21 10.30 3.97
CA GLU A 148 -12.33 9.94 3.12
C GLU A 148 -12.05 10.31 1.65
N LYS A 149 -11.57 11.52 1.39
CA LYS A 149 -11.14 11.94 0.07
C LYS A 149 -10.03 11.06 -0.48
N TRP A 150 -9.01 10.76 0.34
CA TRP A 150 -7.91 9.88 -0.05
C TRP A 150 -8.40 8.47 -0.39
N LEU A 151 -9.28 7.88 0.41
CA LEU A 151 -9.87 6.57 0.12
C LEU A 151 -10.64 6.58 -1.20
N GLU A 152 -11.40 7.63 -1.47
CA GLU A 152 -12.21 7.74 -2.69
C GLU A 152 -11.33 7.92 -3.94
N THR A 153 -10.29 8.74 -3.85
CA THR A 153 -9.44 9.08 -5.00
C THR A 153 -8.35 8.04 -5.25
N THR A 154 -7.72 7.50 -4.20
CA THR A 154 -6.51 6.67 -4.33
C THR A 154 -6.76 5.18 -4.14
N LYS A 155 -7.84 4.76 -3.47
CA LYS A 155 -8.14 3.34 -3.23
C LYS A 155 -9.32 2.83 -4.05
N LYS A 156 -10.45 3.51 -4.02
CA LYS A 156 -11.69 3.09 -4.70
C LYS A 156 -11.53 2.76 -6.20
N PRO A 157 -10.74 3.49 -7.00
CA PRO A 157 -10.54 3.13 -8.40
C PRO A 157 -9.88 1.77 -8.61
N PHE A 158 -9.02 1.32 -7.67
CA PHE A 158 -8.15 0.15 -7.83
C PHE A 158 -8.59 -1.09 -7.04
N ILE A 159 -9.60 -0.96 -6.17
CA ILE A 159 -10.10 -2.07 -5.34
C ILE A 159 -11.57 -2.37 -5.64
N LYS A 160 -12.01 -3.60 -5.29
CA LYS A 160 -13.42 -4.00 -5.41
C LYS A 160 -14.27 -3.23 -4.40
N GLU A 161 -15.52 -3.00 -4.76
CA GLU A 161 -16.51 -2.28 -3.93
C GLU A 161 -16.64 -2.89 -2.52
N VAL A 162 -16.58 -4.22 -2.41
CA VAL A 162 -16.62 -4.92 -1.12
C VAL A 162 -15.44 -4.51 -0.23
N THR A 163 -14.22 -4.46 -0.79
CA THR A 163 -13.01 -4.05 -0.06
C THR A 163 -13.06 -2.57 0.31
N TYR A 164 -13.59 -1.72 -0.59
CA TYR A 164 -13.79 -0.31 -0.28
C TYR A 164 -14.74 -0.12 0.89
N LYS A 165 -15.89 -0.80 0.89
CA LYS A 165 -16.85 -0.78 2.00
C LYS A 165 -16.23 -1.26 3.32
N GLU A 166 -15.40 -2.31 3.28
CA GLU A 166 -14.67 -2.76 4.47
C GLU A 166 -13.68 -1.70 4.99
N TYR A 167 -13.01 -0.96 4.12
CA TYR A 167 -12.12 0.12 4.54
C TYR A 167 -12.90 1.26 5.18
N VAL A 168 -13.98 1.71 4.56
CA VAL A 168 -14.85 2.75 5.12
C VAL A 168 -15.41 2.32 6.48
N GLN A 169 -15.83 1.08 6.61
CA GLN A 169 -16.34 0.53 7.87
C GLN A 169 -15.25 0.47 8.94
N THR A 170 -14.03 0.08 8.58
CA THR A 170 -12.86 0.08 9.48
C THR A 170 -12.53 1.49 9.97
N VAL A 171 -12.55 2.48 9.08
CA VAL A 171 -12.33 3.89 9.44
C VAL A 171 -13.39 4.36 10.43
N ARG A 172 -14.68 4.10 10.13
CA ARG A 172 -15.79 4.52 10.99
C ARG A 172 -15.77 3.86 12.36
N ALA A 173 -15.41 2.57 12.42
CA ALA A 173 -15.43 1.81 13.67
C ALA A 173 -14.24 2.10 14.60
N TYR A 174 -13.05 2.41 14.05
CA TYR A 174 -11.82 2.48 14.85
C TYR A 174 -11.10 3.83 14.78
N ILE A 175 -11.11 4.50 13.62
CA ILE A 175 -10.33 5.74 13.45
C ILE A 175 -11.16 6.96 13.82
N VAL A 176 -12.41 7.04 13.36
CA VAL A 176 -13.31 8.15 13.68
C VAL A 176 -13.50 8.35 15.19
N PRO A 177 -13.74 7.33 16.03
CA PRO A 177 -13.95 7.54 17.46
C PRO A 177 -12.77 8.25 18.13
N GLN A 178 -11.55 7.96 17.72
CA GLN A 178 -10.34 8.50 18.34
C GLN A 178 -9.88 9.84 17.71
N PHE A 179 -10.10 10.03 16.40
CA PHE A 179 -9.47 11.13 15.66
C PHE A 179 -10.47 12.09 14.99
N ASN A 180 -11.77 12.00 15.26
CA ASN A 180 -12.80 12.80 14.57
C ASN A 180 -12.57 14.31 14.61
N LYS A 181 -12.04 14.83 15.74
CA LYS A 181 -11.78 16.27 15.92
C LYS A 181 -10.30 16.63 15.73
N ARG A 182 -9.50 15.71 15.21
CA ARG A 182 -8.06 15.90 15.06
C ARG A 182 -7.71 16.34 13.65
N THR A 183 -6.64 17.09 13.56
CA THR A 183 -6.01 17.45 12.28
C THR A 183 -4.83 16.50 12.02
N ILE A 184 -4.48 16.31 10.75
CA ILE A 184 -3.37 15.44 10.34
C ILE A 184 -2.08 15.86 11.06
N GLU A 185 -1.85 17.17 11.17
CA GLU A 185 -0.65 17.74 11.80
C GLU A 185 -0.59 17.50 13.31
N SER A 186 -1.73 17.24 13.94
CA SER A 186 -1.82 17.04 15.39
C SER A 186 -1.68 15.60 15.85
N VAL A 187 -1.73 14.63 14.94
CA VAL A 187 -1.67 13.20 15.27
C VAL A 187 -0.24 12.79 15.61
N GLN A 188 -0.07 12.16 16.75
CA GLN A 188 1.22 11.69 17.24
C GLN A 188 1.38 10.18 17.06
N ALA A 189 2.62 9.73 16.86
CA ALA A 189 2.93 8.31 16.66
C ALA A 189 2.49 7.43 17.84
N PHE A 190 2.61 7.92 19.08
CA PHE A 190 2.25 7.17 20.27
C PHE A 190 0.73 6.96 20.38
N GLU A 191 -0.10 7.92 19.98
CA GLU A 191 -1.56 7.79 19.97
C GLU A 191 -2.02 6.67 19.03
N ILE A 192 -1.39 6.58 17.85
CA ILE A 192 -1.64 5.48 16.90
C ILE A 192 -1.16 4.16 17.49
N GLN A 193 0.00 4.15 18.14
CA GLN A 193 0.54 2.94 18.75
C GLN A 193 -0.37 2.43 19.88
N GLU A 194 -0.88 3.31 20.76
CA GLU A 194 -1.83 2.96 21.82
C GLU A 194 -3.09 2.34 21.25
N MET A 195 -3.72 2.99 20.26
CA MET A 195 -4.91 2.44 19.58
C MET A 195 -4.66 1.04 19.00
N LEU A 196 -3.51 0.83 18.37
CA LEU A 196 -3.19 -0.48 17.78
C LEU A 196 -2.92 -1.53 18.84
N ASN A 197 -2.31 -1.15 19.97
CA ASN A 197 -2.08 -2.03 21.11
C ASN A 197 -3.41 -2.47 21.74
N GLU A 198 -4.33 -1.56 22.04
CA GLU A 198 -5.66 -1.85 22.59
C GLU A 198 -6.44 -2.84 21.69
N ILE A 199 -6.40 -2.62 20.37
CA ILE A 199 -7.04 -3.51 19.39
C ILE A 199 -6.38 -4.90 19.42
N THR A 200 -5.06 -4.94 19.52
CA THR A 200 -4.29 -6.19 19.58
C THR A 200 -4.57 -6.96 20.88
N GLU A 201 -4.57 -6.28 22.02
CA GLU A 201 -4.89 -6.85 23.34
C GLU A 201 -6.31 -7.41 23.41
N SER A 202 -7.25 -6.81 22.63
CA SER A 202 -8.60 -7.37 22.47
C SER A 202 -8.67 -8.59 21.51
N GLY A 203 -7.53 -9.17 21.09
CA GLY A 203 -7.44 -10.32 20.21
C GLY A 203 -7.66 -10.01 18.71
N ARG A 204 -7.89 -8.74 18.33
CA ARG A 204 -8.24 -8.34 16.97
C ARG A 204 -7.02 -7.96 16.12
N ASN A 205 -5.99 -8.78 16.14
CA ASN A 205 -4.71 -8.59 15.44
C ASN A 205 -4.84 -8.27 13.94
N ARG A 206 -5.76 -8.95 13.23
CA ARG A 206 -6.03 -8.71 11.79
C ARG A 206 -6.61 -7.32 11.56
N THR A 207 -7.41 -6.82 12.49
CA THR A 207 -7.98 -5.45 12.43
C THR A 207 -6.88 -4.42 12.66
N ALA A 208 -6.02 -4.59 13.67
CA ALA A 208 -4.87 -3.72 13.92
C ALA A 208 -3.97 -3.64 12.68
N LYS A 209 -3.67 -4.79 12.04
CA LYS A 209 -2.91 -4.83 10.79
C LYS A 209 -3.60 -4.09 9.64
N LYS A 210 -4.92 -4.20 9.51
CA LYS A 210 -5.70 -3.50 8.47
C LYS A 210 -5.65 -1.98 8.70
N ILE A 211 -5.79 -1.51 9.92
CA ILE A 211 -5.68 -0.09 10.28
C ILE A 211 -4.29 0.44 9.98
N TYR A 212 -3.25 -0.28 10.36
CA TYR A 212 -1.87 0.09 10.04
C TYR A 212 -1.66 0.24 8.52
N GLN A 213 -2.19 -0.71 7.73
CA GLN A 213 -2.12 -0.69 6.25
C GLN A 213 -2.94 0.45 5.61
N LEU A 214 -3.91 1.02 6.32
CA LEU A 214 -4.64 2.21 5.89
C LEU A 214 -3.91 3.50 6.27
N LEU A 215 -3.44 3.60 7.51
CA LEU A 215 -2.82 4.83 8.03
C LEU A 215 -1.43 5.09 7.43
N SER A 216 -0.61 4.05 7.22
CA SER A 216 0.75 4.24 6.70
C SER A 216 0.77 4.96 5.34
N PRO A 217 0.08 4.49 4.29
CA PRO A 217 0.06 5.20 3.03
C PRO A 217 -0.72 6.53 3.07
N LEU A 218 -1.72 6.67 3.96
CA LEU A 218 -2.41 7.96 4.14
C LEU A 218 -1.43 9.05 4.59
N PHE A 219 -0.63 8.76 5.62
CA PHE A 219 0.36 9.73 6.12
C PHE A 219 1.54 9.91 5.15
N GLU A 220 1.88 8.92 4.32
CA GLU A 220 2.82 9.08 3.21
C GLU A 220 2.30 10.12 2.20
N TYR A 221 1.01 10.05 1.83
CA TYR A 221 0.38 11.05 0.98
C TYR A 221 0.33 12.42 1.65
N ALA A 222 0.04 12.50 2.95
CA ALA A 222 0.05 13.76 3.68
C ALA A 222 1.46 14.42 3.72
N VAL A 223 2.53 13.61 3.73
CA VAL A 223 3.90 14.11 3.56
C VAL A 223 4.14 14.59 2.13
N ALA A 224 3.69 13.82 1.12
CA ALA A 224 3.82 14.20 -0.29
C ALA A 224 3.06 15.49 -0.64
N ASP A 225 1.87 15.65 -0.06
CA ASP A 225 1.06 16.87 -0.19
C ASP A 225 1.61 18.05 0.62
N GLY A 226 2.69 17.85 1.39
CA GLY A 226 3.33 18.90 2.20
C GLY A 226 2.56 19.30 3.46
N ILE A 227 1.51 18.58 3.84
CA ILE A 227 0.70 18.86 5.04
C ILE A 227 1.52 18.62 6.30
N ILE A 228 2.30 17.53 6.33
CA ILE A 228 3.21 17.18 7.41
C ILE A 228 4.62 16.93 6.87
N THR A 229 5.62 17.13 7.72
CA THR A 229 7.03 16.92 7.35
C THR A 229 7.54 15.51 7.64
N LEU A 230 6.92 14.83 8.58
CA LEU A 230 7.32 13.49 9.03
C LEU A 230 6.09 12.59 9.12
N ASN A 231 6.22 11.38 8.61
CA ASN A 231 5.17 10.38 8.74
C ASN A 231 5.16 9.80 10.17
N PRO A 232 4.08 9.99 10.97
CA PRO A 232 4.01 9.45 12.33
C PRO A 232 4.07 7.92 12.36
N MET A 233 3.66 7.25 11.26
CA MET A 233 3.72 5.79 11.14
C MET A 233 5.14 5.23 11.06
N ALA A 234 6.16 6.03 10.81
CA ALA A 234 7.55 5.57 10.65
C ALA A 234 8.10 4.83 11.89
N LYS A 235 7.58 5.15 13.08
CA LYS A 235 7.98 4.52 14.36
C LYS A 235 6.92 3.57 14.93
N VAL A 236 5.72 3.53 14.36
CA VAL A 236 4.64 2.65 14.80
C VAL A 236 4.95 1.21 14.41
N ARG A 237 4.73 0.28 15.31
CA ARG A 237 4.99 -1.15 15.11
C ARG A 237 3.77 -1.98 15.47
N LEU A 238 3.58 -3.06 14.73
CA LEU A 238 2.59 -4.08 15.06
C LEU A 238 3.24 -5.20 15.87
N ALA A 239 2.56 -5.65 16.91
CA ALA A 239 2.94 -6.86 17.62
C ALA A 239 2.92 -8.05 16.65
N ARG A 240 3.89 -8.95 16.79
CA ARG A 240 3.86 -10.24 16.10
C ARG A 240 2.78 -11.10 16.73
N TYR A 241 2.00 -11.75 15.91
CA TYR A 241 1.00 -12.71 16.37
C TYR A 241 1.04 -13.93 15.46
N GLU A 242 0.76 -15.08 16.05
CA GLU A 242 0.58 -16.32 15.29
C GLU A 242 -0.79 -16.28 14.61
N VAL A 243 -0.82 -16.62 13.35
CA VAL A 243 -2.06 -16.74 12.59
C VAL A 243 -2.60 -18.13 12.83
N GLU A 244 -3.74 -18.23 13.49
CA GLU A 244 -4.47 -19.49 13.57
C GLU A 244 -4.87 -19.91 12.16
N HIS A 245 -4.39 -21.07 11.77
CA HIS A 245 -4.79 -21.71 10.53
C HIS A 245 -5.99 -22.61 10.82
N GLY A 246 -6.96 -22.63 9.90
CA GLY A 246 -8.07 -23.57 9.99
C GLY A 246 -7.56 -25.01 9.94
N THR A 247 -8.25 -25.88 10.63
CA THR A 247 -7.94 -27.33 10.70
C THR A 247 -8.85 -28.11 9.74
N PRO A 248 -8.35 -29.14 9.05
CA PRO A 248 -9.21 -30.01 8.26
C PRO A 248 -10.14 -30.80 9.19
N LEU A 249 -11.31 -31.20 8.69
CA LEU A 249 -12.20 -32.10 9.39
C LEU A 249 -11.53 -33.47 9.59
N THR A 250 -11.85 -34.12 10.69
CA THR A 250 -11.51 -35.54 10.86
C THR A 250 -12.40 -36.42 9.97
N LYS A 251 -12.03 -37.69 9.78
CA LYS A 251 -12.85 -38.61 8.98
C LYS A 251 -14.22 -38.88 9.63
N GLU A 252 -14.28 -38.88 10.96
CA GLU A 252 -15.51 -39.03 11.73
C GLU A 252 -16.43 -37.82 11.54
N GLU A 253 -15.89 -36.59 11.52
CA GLU A 253 -16.65 -35.40 11.26
C GLU A 253 -17.16 -35.33 9.82
N GLU A 254 -16.38 -35.77 8.85
CA GLU A 254 -16.81 -35.90 7.46
C GLU A 254 -18.00 -36.87 7.33
N LEU A 255 -17.89 -38.05 7.96
CA LEU A 255 -18.96 -39.01 7.96
C LEU A 255 -20.24 -38.49 8.62
N THR A 256 -20.09 -37.81 9.75
CA THR A 256 -21.19 -37.13 10.46
C THR A 256 -21.88 -36.09 9.57
N LEU A 257 -21.12 -35.28 8.85
CA LEU A 257 -21.67 -34.29 7.93
C LEU A 257 -22.48 -34.94 6.80
N ILE A 258 -21.98 -36.02 6.23
CA ILE A 258 -22.67 -36.77 5.16
C ILE A 258 -23.96 -37.42 5.67
N GLN A 259 -23.91 -38.02 6.84
CA GLN A 259 -25.11 -38.61 7.48
C GLN A 259 -26.15 -37.54 7.76
N THR A 260 -25.74 -36.42 8.36
CA THR A 260 -26.62 -35.28 8.63
C THR A 260 -27.25 -34.73 7.33
N MET A 261 -26.50 -34.64 6.24
CA MET A 261 -27.03 -34.24 4.94
C MET A 261 -28.11 -35.21 4.42
N LYS A 262 -27.90 -36.54 4.60
CA LYS A 262 -28.86 -37.52 4.14
C LYS A 262 -30.13 -37.53 5.00
N GLU A 263 -30.00 -37.39 6.30
CA GLU A 263 -31.11 -37.35 7.24
C GLU A 263 -31.91 -36.02 7.15
N LYS A 264 -31.17 -34.92 6.96
CA LYS A 264 -31.72 -33.57 6.88
C LYS A 264 -31.21 -32.89 5.61
N PRO A 265 -31.87 -33.09 4.46
CA PRO A 265 -31.37 -32.59 3.18
C PRO A 265 -31.55 -31.07 3.01
N LEU A 266 -31.10 -30.32 4.01
CA LEU A 266 -31.08 -28.86 3.96
C LEU A 266 -29.98 -28.38 3.01
N VAL A 267 -30.27 -27.31 2.30
CA VAL A 267 -29.34 -26.73 1.30
C VAL A 267 -27.96 -26.42 1.89
N CYS A 268 -27.89 -26.00 3.16
CA CYS A 268 -26.61 -25.74 3.83
C CYS A 268 -25.75 -27.01 3.94
N TYR A 269 -26.31 -28.17 4.33
CA TYR A 269 -25.54 -29.40 4.46
C TYR A 269 -25.09 -29.93 3.10
N GLN A 270 -25.95 -29.83 2.08
CA GLN A 270 -25.58 -30.16 0.70
C GLN A 270 -24.44 -29.29 0.20
N ALA A 271 -24.49 -27.99 0.47
CA ALA A 271 -23.40 -27.05 0.13
C ALA A 271 -22.10 -27.40 0.85
N TYR A 272 -22.16 -27.79 2.13
CA TYR A 272 -20.95 -28.17 2.90
C TYR A 272 -20.29 -29.42 2.36
N VAL A 273 -21.06 -30.47 2.09
CA VAL A 273 -20.54 -31.72 1.48
C VAL A 273 -19.96 -31.42 0.10
N PHE A 274 -20.65 -30.63 -0.72
CA PHE A 274 -20.15 -30.24 -2.02
C PHE A 274 -18.82 -29.45 -1.92
N MET A 275 -18.72 -28.49 -1.02
CA MET A 275 -17.50 -27.70 -0.79
C MET A 275 -16.36 -28.57 -0.24
N MET A 276 -16.67 -29.52 0.62
CA MET A 276 -15.69 -30.46 1.20
C MET A 276 -15.03 -31.33 0.13
N TYR A 277 -15.78 -31.78 -0.88
CA TYR A 277 -15.25 -32.64 -1.96
C TYR A 277 -14.73 -31.89 -3.18
N THR A 278 -14.88 -30.58 -3.23
CA THR A 278 -14.45 -29.76 -4.36
C THR A 278 -13.40 -28.72 -3.99
N GLY A 279 -13.24 -28.46 -2.70
CA GLY A 279 -12.32 -27.44 -2.20
C GLY A 279 -12.63 -26.01 -2.68
N LEU A 280 -13.88 -25.73 -3.03
CA LEU A 280 -14.32 -24.42 -3.49
C LEU A 280 -14.18 -23.35 -2.40
N ARG A 281 -13.91 -22.10 -2.83
CA ARG A 281 -14.15 -20.97 -1.95
C ARG A 281 -15.65 -20.67 -1.88
N ARG A 282 -16.13 -20.21 -0.73
CA ARG A 282 -17.55 -19.86 -0.56
C ARG A 282 -18.12 -18.94 -1.66
N SER A 283 -17.30 -18.02 -2.18
CA SER A 283 -17.71 -17.09 -3.24
C SER A 283 -17.74 -17.72 -4.64
N GLU A 284 -17.20 -18.92 -4.81
CA GLU A 284 -17.16 -19.63 -6.08
C GLU A 284 -18.38 -20.52 -6.28
N LEU A 285 -19.09 -20.84 -5.20
CA LEU A 285 -20.26 -21.73 -5.23
C LEU A 285 -21.34 -21.26 -6.19
N ALA A 286 -21.60 -19.96 -6.27
CA ALA A 286 -22.63 -19.39 -7.15
C ALA A 286 -22.32 -19.52 -8.66
N SER A 287 -21.08 -19.80 -9.03
CA SER A 287 -20.61 -19.91 -10.42
C SER A 287 -20.31 -21.34 -10.86
N VAL A 288 -20.76 -22.32 -10.07
CA VAL A 288 -20.51 -23.75 -10.37
C VAL A 288 -21.31 -24.18 -11.60
N GLU A 289 -20.63 -24.79 -12.54
CA GLU A 289 -21.20 -25.51 -13.67
C GLU A 289 -20.64 -26.93 -13.66
N ILE A 290 -21.52 -27.91 -13.85
CA ILE A 290 -21.17 -29.33 -13.82
C ILE A 290 -21.44 -29.91 -15.21
N ASP A 291 -20.41 -30.49 -15.78
CA ASP A 291 -20.43 -31.30 -16.99
C ASP A 291 -20.09 -32.76 -16.59
N ASP A 292 -20.18 -33.72 -17.51
CA ASP A 292 -20.07 -35.18 -17.25
C ASP A 292 -18.95 -35.59 -16.29
N ASN A 293 -17.77 -35.00 -16.44
CA ASN A 293 -16.59 -35.32 -15.63
C ASN A 293 -15.94 -34.11 -14.96
N TRP A 294 -16.48 -32.91 -15.16
CA TRP A 294 -15.84 -31.69 -14.73
C TRP A 294 -16.76 -30.76 -13.97
N ILE A 295 -16.16 -30.03 -13.06
CA ILE A 295 -16.76 -28.87 -12.40
C ILE A 295 -15.98 -27.66 -12.88
N THR A 296 -16.66 -26.71 -13.52
CA THR A 296 -16.12 -25.43 -13.91
C THR A 296 -16.68 -24.32 -13.04
N LEU A 297 -15.84 -23.35 -12.70
CA LEU A 297 -16.24 -22.24 -11.85
C LEU A 297 -15.42 -20.99 -12.13
N THR A 298 -15.98 -19.86 -11.81
CA THR A 298 -15.34 -18.55 -11.95
C THR A 298 -14.68 -18.13 -10.66
N THR A 299 -13.38 -17.82 -10.72
CA THR A 299 -12.62 -17.39 -9.55
C THR A 299 -12.93 -15.95 -9.18
N GLY A 300 -13.63 -15.73 -8.07
CA GLY A 300 -14.03 -14.40 -7.59
C GLY A 300 -12.90 -13.50 -7.06
N LYS A 301 -11.67 -14.04 -6.82
CA LYS A 301 -10.57 -13.32 -6.19
C LYS A 301 -9.65 -12.62 -7.21
N GLN A 302 -10.24 -11.84 -8.12
CA GLN A 302 -9.50 -11.05 -9.11
C GLN A 302 -9.37 -9.59 -8.65
N ARG A 303 -8.34 -8.87 -9.11
CA ARG A 303 -8.25 -7.42 -8.93
C ARG A 303 -9.31 -6.73 -9.81
N LYS A 304 -9.75 -5.55 -9.41
CA LYS A 304 -10.68 -4.72 -10.21
C LYS A 304 -10.09 -4.50 -11.61
N GLY A 305 -10.90 -4.68 -12.65
CA GLY A 305 -10.49 -4.50 -14.04
C GLY A 305 -9.76 -5.70 -14.69
N MET A 306 -9.49 -6.78 -13.96
CA MET A 306 -8.98 -8.01 -14.57
C MET A 306 -10.12 -8.91 -15.06
N LYS A 307 -9.90 -9.59 -16.20
CA LYS A 307 -10.84 -10.60 -16.71
C LYS A 307 -11.02 -11.71 -15.68
N GLU A 308 -12.25 -12.16 -15.51
CA GLU A 308 -12.55 -13.34 -14.73
C GLU A 308 -11.78 -14.55 -15.28
N LYS A 309 -11.27 -15.36 -14.36
CA LYS A 309 -10.57 -16.59 -14.72
C LYS A 309 -11.45 -17.76 -14.33
N ASN A 310 -11.75 -18.61 -15.28
CA ASN A 310 -12.36 -19.88 -15.01
C ASN A 310 -11.28 -20.89 -14.60
N ARG A 311 -11.64 -21.80 -13.72
CA ARG A 311 -10.87 -23.00 -13.42
C ARG A 311 -11.78 -24.20 -13.43
N SER A 312 -11.24 -25.33 -13.78
CA SER A 312 -11.98 -26.58 -13.78
C SER A 312 -11.25 -27.59 -12.88
N LEU A 313 -12.01 -28.49 -12.29
CA LEU A 313 -11.51 -29.64 -11.56
C LEU A 313 -12.35 -30.88 -11.95
N PRO A 314 -11.77 -32.09 -12.00
CA PRO A 314 -12.54 -33.27 -12.27
C PRO A 314 -13.48 -33.62 -11.12
N ILE A 315 -14.55 -34.36 -11.42
CA ILE A 315 -15.47 -34.91 -10.41
C ILE A 315 -14.79 -36.15 -9.79
N SER A 316 -14.53 -36.11 -8.48
CA SER A 316 -13.90 -37.19 -7.76
C SER A 316 -14.86 -38.39 -7.54
N PRO A 317 -14.32 -39.61 -7.35
CA PRO A 317 -15.12 -40.76 -6.94
C PRO A 317 -15.95 -40.51 -5.67
N MET A 318 -15.37 -39.79 -4.71
CA MET A 318 -16.07 -39.42 -3.48
C MET A 318 -17.26 -38.49 -3.73
N LEU A 319 -17.09 -37.47 -4.58
CA LEU A 319 -18.19 -36.59 -4.94
C LEU A 319 -19.28 -37.30 -5.74
N ARG A 320 -18.92 -38.21 -6.68
CA ARG A 320 -19.89 -39.00 -7.45
C ARG A 320 -20.83 -39.79 -6.56
N LYS A 321 -20.35 -40.34 -5.42
CA LYS A 321 -21.18 -41.08 -4.46
C LYS A 321 -22.26 -40.25 -3.79
N VAL A 322 -22.04 -38.96 -3.61
CA VAL A 322 -22.94 -38.06 -2.88
C VAL A 322 -23.69 -37.05 -3.78
N LEU A 323 -23.22 -36.84 -4.99
CA LEU A 323 -23.80 -35.89 -5.94
C LEU A 323 -25.32 -36.11 -6.20
N PRO A 324 -25.83 -37.37 -6.26
CA PRO A 324 -27.28 -37.61 -6.40
C PRO A 324 -28.15 -37.05 -5.26
N PHE A 325 -27.56 -36.78 -4.10
CA PHE A 325 -28.22 -36.20 -2.93
C PHE A 325 -28.10 -34.67 -2.84
N ILE A 326 -27.46 -34.03 -3.83
CA ILE A 326 -27.15 -32.60 -3.84
C ILE A 326 -27.90 -31.91 -4.95
N ASP A 327 -28.77 -30.97 -4.59
CA ASP A 327 -29.43 -30.10 -5.54
C ASP A 327 -28.49 -28.91 -5.87
N VAL A 328 -27.77 -29.07 -6.96
CA VAL A 328 -26.73 -28.10 -7.37
C VAL A 328 -27.28 -26.70 -7.61
N GLU A 329 -28.47 -26.60 -8.19
CA GLU A 329 -29.08 -25.29 -8.46
C GLU A 329 -29.51 -24.59 -7.17
N LYS A 330 -29.96 -25.32 -6.16
CA LYS A 330 -30.25 -24.73 -4.85
C LYS A 330 -29.01 -24.31 -4.10
N ILE A 331 -27.92 -25.09 -4.13
CA ILE A 331 -26.70 -24.69 -3.42
C ILE A 331 -26.04 -23.45 -4.04
N LYS A 332 -26.14 -23.24 -5.37
CA LYS A 332 -25.64 -22.04 -6.06
C LYS A 332 -26.33 -20.76 -5.57
N THR A 333 -27.59 -20.83 -5.21
CA THR A 333 -28.39 -19.70 -4.74
C THR A 333 -28.36 -19.52 -3.23
N ALA A 334 -27.71 -20.43 -2.49
CA ALA A 334 -27.65 -20.39 -1.04
C ALA A 334 -26.92 -19.11 -0.54
N PRO A 335 -27.55 -18.32 0.36
CA PRO A 335 -26.94 -17.10 0.88
C PRO A 335 -25.66 -17.44 1.67
N ILE A 336 -24.54 -16.87 1.26
CA ILE A 336 -23.21 -17.11 1.87
C ILE A 336 -23.23 -16.84 3.39
N ARG A 337 -23.98 -15.84 3.84
CA ARG A 337 -24.13 -15.54 5.26
C ARG A 337 -24.77 -16.70 6.02
N VAL A 338 -25.85 -17.26 5.49
CA VAL A 338 -26.54 -18.41 6.10
C VAL A 338 -25.61 -19.61 6.18
N LEU A 339 -24.85 -19.90 5.11
CA LEU A 339 -23.85 -20.96 5.13
C LEU A 339 -22.76 -20.71 6.19
N THR A 340 -22.33 -19.46 6.36
CA THR A 340 -21.28 -19.11 7.33
C THR A 340 -21.78 -19.21 8.77
N ASP A 341 -23.01 -18.82 9.03
CA ASP A 341 -23.57 -18.83 10.38
C ASP A 341 -23.95 -20.26 10.81
N ARG A 342 -24.54 -21.03 9.90
CA ARG A 342 -25.05 -22.38 10.20
C ARG A 342 -23.99 -23.50 10.22
N ILE A 343 -22.77 -23.27 9.78
CA ILE A 343 -21.72 -24.30 9.89
C ILE A 343 -21.45 -24.68 11.35
N LYS A 344 -21.65 -23.73 12.26
CA LYS A 344 -21.50 -23.93 13.71
C LYS A 344 -22.57 -24.82 14.31
N ASP A 345 -23.71 -24.98 13.64
CA ASP A 345 -24.75 -25.93 14.06
C ASP A 345 -24.29 -27.39 13.90
N VAL A 346 -23.29 -27.61 13.05
CA VAL A 346 -22.69 -28.94 12.83
C VAL A 346 -21.34 -29.08 13.54
N PHE A 347 -20.53 -28.02 13.47
CA PHE A 347 -19.17 -27.98 13.99
C PHE A 347 -18.90 -26.68 14.75
N GLU A 348 -18.77 -26.74 16.05
CA GLU A 348 -18.54 -25.56 16.89
C GLU A 348 -17.25 -24.82 16.55
N ASN A 349 -16.19 -25.57 16.24
CA ASN A 349 -14.83 -25.05 16.06
C ASN A 349 -14.39 -24.88 14.60
N HIS A 350 -15.25 -25.22 13.62
CA HIS A 350 -14.93 -25.14 12.21
C HIS A 350 -15.58 -23.95 11.51
N HIS A 351 -14.96 -23.55 10.41
CA HIS A 351 -15.41 -22.49 9.52
C HIS A 351 -15.58 -23.03 8.10
N LEU A 352 -16.35 -22.37 7.25
CA LEU A 352 -16.52 -22.77 5.86
C LEU A 352 -15.20 -23.01 5.10
N HIS A 353 -14.13 -22.30 5.48
CA HIS A 353 -12.84 -22.48 4.81
C HIS A 353 -12.15 -23.78 5.18
N ASP A 354 -12.52 -24.38 6.30
CA ASP A 354 -11.95 -25.66 6.76
C ASP A 354 -12.41 -26.84 5.89
N LEU A 355 -13.59 -26.75 5.27
CA LEU A 355 -14.03 -27.68 4.25
C LEU A 355 -13.05 -27.76 3.07
N ARG A 356 -12.50 -26.62 2.68
CA ARG A 356 -11.47 -26.54 1.65
C ARG A 356 -10.10 -27.04 2.17
N HIS A 357 -9.77 -26.80 3.42
CA HIS A 357 -8.58 -27.40 4.03
C HIS A 357 -8.69 -28.91 4.05
N THR A 358 -9.88 -29.44 4.35
CA THR A 358 -10.17 -30.89 4.29
C THR A 358 -9.93 -31.45 2.89
N PHE A 359 -10.47 -30.82 1.84
CA PHE A 359 -10.21 -31.25 0.46
C PHE A 359 -8.71 -31.34 0.15
N ILE A 360 -7.97 -30.28 0.47
CA ILE A 360 -6.53 -30.20 0.18
C ILE A 360 -5.76 -31.30 0.94
N THR A 361 -6.07 -31.49 2.22
CA THR A 361 -5.42 -32.49 3.07
C THR A 361 -5.74 -33.91 2.56
N ARG A 362 -7.01 -34.23 2.30
CA ARG A 362 -7.41 -35.56 1.79
C ARG A 362 -6.80 -35.84 0.41
N ALA A 363 -6.75 -34.83 -0.47
CA ALA A 363 -6.10 -34.99 -1.77
C ALA A 363 -4.60 -35.34 -1.63
N GLN A 364 -3.92 -34.73 -0.67
CA GLN A 364 -2.52 -35.04 -0.40
C GLN A 364 -2.35 -36.44 0.25
N GLU A 365 -3.23 -36.80 1.18
CA GLU A 365 -3.25 -38.15 1.79
C GLU A 365 -3.51 -39.25 0.76
N CYS A 366 -4.32 -38.97 -0.25
CA CYS A 366 -4.55 -39.85 -1.40
C CYS A 366 -3.38 -39.90 -2.39
N GLY A 367 -2.27 -39.23 -2.12
CA GLY A 367 -1.08 -39.23 -2.96
C GLY A 367 -1.21 -38.40 -4.25
N ILE A 368 -2.18 -37.46 -4.31
CA ILE A 368 -2.31 -36.55 -5.44
C ILE A 368 -1.19 -35.51 -5.34
N ARG A 369 -0.54 -35.23 -6.47
CA ARG A 369 0.57 -34.30 -6.55
C ARG A 369 0.17 -32.90 -6.09
N ARG A 370 0.99 -32.28 -5.24
CA ARG A 370 0.73 -30.97 -4.62
C ARG A 370 0.43 -29.88 -5.65
N GLU A 371 1.09 -29.92 -6.80
CA GLU A 371 0.90 -28.95 -7.90
C GLU A 371 -0.50 -29.04 -8.46
N ILE A 372 -1.03 -30.26 -8.64
CA ILE A 372 -2.39 -30.52 -9.13
C ILE A 372 -3.42 -30.08 -8.10
N VAL A 373 -3.22 -30.45 -6.83
CA VAL A 373 -4.10 -29.99 -5.73
C VAL A 373 -4.14 -28.47 -5.66
N SER A 374 -2.98 -27.81 -5.82
CA SER A 374 -2.89 -26.34 -5.83
C SER A 374 -3.61 -25.74 -7.02
N LEU A 375 -3.55 -26.38 -8.20
CA LEU A 375 -4.28 -25.98 -9.41
C LEU A 375 -5.80 -26.05 -9.16
N TRP A 376 -6.30 -27.20 -8.71
CA TRP A 376 -7.72 -27.39 -8.41
C TRP A 376 -8.22 -26.47 -7.29
N ALA A 377 -7.38 -26.20 -6.28
CA ALA A 377 -7.67 -25.23 -5.25
C ALA A 377 -7.58 -23.77 -5.76
N GLY A 378 -6.97 -23.49 -6.89
CA GLY A 378 -6.77 -22.14 -7.41
C GLY A 378 -5.86 -21.28 -6.52
N HIS A 379 -4.78 -21.88 -6.01
CA HIS A 379 -3.69 -21.15 -5.36
C HIS A 379 -2.84 -20.45 -6.43
N LYS A 380 -2.22 -19.34 -6.07
CA LYS A 380 -1.25 -18.69 -6.96
C LYS A 380 0.02 -19.54 -7.03
N ALA A 381 0.58 -19.67 -8.20
CA ALA A 381 1.92 -20.21 -8.36
C ALA A 381 2.94 -19.25 -7.71
N ASP A 382 3.68 -19.72 -6.71
CA ASP A 382 4.64 -18.87 -5.96
C ASP A 382 5.98 -18.69 -6.68
N SER A 383 6.23 -19.36 -7.81
CA SER A 383 7.46 -19.25 -8.58
C SER A 383 7.22 -19.35 -10.09
N SER A 384 8.18 -18.87 -10.90
CA SER A 384 8.16 -18.99 -12.37
C SER A 384 8.14 -20.44 -12.83
N ILE A 385 8.84 -21.34 -12.14
CA ILE A 385 8.87 -22.80 -12.43
C ILE A 385 7.48 -23.40 -12.21
N THR A 386 6.81 -23.03 -11.13
CA THR A 386 5.45 -23.47 -10.82
C THR A 386 4.47 -23.00 -11.90
N THR A 387 4.64 -21.80 -12.43
CA THR A 387 3.77 -21.25 -13.50
C THR A 387 3.87 -22.09 -14.78
N THR A 388 5.07 -22.50 -15.18
CA THR A 388 5.29 -23.35 -16.37
C THR A 388 4.67 -24.73 -16.18
N VAL A 389 4.88 -25.34 -15.02
CA VAL A 389 4.29 -26.63 -14.66
C VAL A 389 2.74 -26.56 -14.66
N TYR A 390 2.17 -25.46 -14.14
CA TYR A 390 0.71 -25.24 -14.13
C TYR A 390 0.13 -25.19 -15.55
N THR A 391 0.79 -24.53 -16.49
CA THR A 391 0.32 -24.46 -17.89
C THR A 391 0.26 -25.83 -18.52
N HIS A 392 1.28 -26.66 -18.33
CA HIS A 392 1.31 -28.02 -18.85
C HIS A 392 0.24 -28.95 -18.24
N PHE A 393 -0.12 -28.74 -16.97
CA PHE A 393 -1.20 -29.53 -16.33
C PHE A 393 -2.60 -29.08 -16.77
N GLN A 394 -2.81 -27.80 -17.05
CA GLN A 394 -4.09 -27.32 -17.59
C GLN A 394 -4.40 -27.89 -18.97
N GLU A 395 -3.38 -28.14 -19.78
CA GLU A 395 -3.51 -28.68 -21.13
C GLU A 395 -3.73 -30.21 -21.15
N ARG A 396 -3.44 -30.92 -20.04
CA ARG A 396 -3.54 -32.38 -19.94
C ARG A 396 -4.75 -32.83 -19.12
N SER A 397 -5.94 -32.71 -19.71
CA SER A 397 -7.20 -33.10 -19.05
C SER A 397 -7.22 -34.57 -18.60
N GLU A 398 -6.68 -35.48 -19.40
CA GLU A 398 -6.60 -36.91 -19.05
C GLU A 398 -5.77 -37.17 -17.78
N LEU A 399 -4.64 -36.48 -17.64
CA LEU A 399 -3.80 -36.61 -16.46
C LEU A 399 -4.52 -36.12 -15.19
N GLN A 400 -5.28 -35.05 -15.31
CA GLN A 400 -6.07 -34.54 -14.18
C GLN A 400 -7.19 -35.49 -13.78
N LEU A 401 -7.84 -36.14 -14.75
CA LEU A 401 -8.83 -37.18 -14.52
C LEU A 401 -8.21 -38.39 -13.79
N GLN A 402 -7.07 -38.88 -14.26
CA GLN A 402 -6.34 -39.97 -13.62
C GLN A 402 -5.91 -39.64 -12.19
N GLU A 403 -5.41 -38.46 -11.96
CA GLU A 403 -5.03 -38.02 -10.61
C GLU A 403 -6.25 -37.88 -9.69
N MET A 404 -7.40 -37.42 -10.20
CA MET A 404 -8.62 -37.29 -9.40
C MET A 404 -9.22 -38.66 -9.02
N GLU A 405 -9.03 -39.70 -9.79
CA GLU A 405 -9.48 -41.04 -9.43
C GLU A 405 -8.81 -41.57 -8.13
N LYS A 406 -7.61 -41.07 -7.79
CA LYS A 406 -6.95 -41.33 -6.51
C LYS A 406 -7.70 -40.77 -5.31
N TYR A 407 -8.54 -39.72 -5.51
CA TYR A 407 -9.34 -39.13 -4.44
C TYR A 407 -10.52 -40.02 -4.06
N ASN A 408 -10.16 -41.18 -3.54
CA ASN A 408 -11.07 -42.24 -3.07
C ASN A 408 -10.48 -42.85 -1.80
N TYR A 409 -11.15 -42.66 -0.69
CA TYR A 409 -10.69 -43.12 0.63
C TYR A 409 -11.85 -43.64 1.46
N GLU A 410 -11.50 -44.40 2.51
CA GLU A 410 -12.44 -44.87 3.51
C GLU A 410 -12.41 -43.93 4.74
N TYR A 411 -13.57 -43.82 5.36
CA TYR A 411 -13.74 -42.99 6.55
C TYR A 411 -13.15 -43.61 7.79
#